data_dfaabcfc2e2633afd58035422a332ad8
#
_entry.id   dfaabcfc2e2633afd58035422a332ad8
#
_cell.length_a   1.000
_cell.length_b   1.000
_cell.length_c   1.000
_cell.angle_alpha   90.00
_cell.angle_beta   90.00
_cell.angle_gamma   90.00
#
_symmetry.space_group_name_H-M   'P 1'
#
loop_
_entity.id
_entity.type
_entity.pdbx_description
1 polymer ?
#
loop_
_entity_poly.entity_id
_entity_poly.type
_entity_poly.pdbx_seq_one_letter_code
_entity_poly.pdbx_strand_id
1 'polypeptide(L)'
;ASGKIVVLLFVRTDCPISNRYAPTIQAMSAHYGTHAAFYLVYPIKSETADQIRKHAKEYGYHLPILRDPDYALVKKAQVQVTPEAAVFSADGRLLYHGRIDDWYVDFGRARSAPTTHDLSAALDAAVADKRVPTAAAPAVGCFLPGLP
;
A
#
# COMPACT_ATOMS: atom_id res chain seq x y z
N ALA A 1 -16.88 11.19 14.80
CA ALA A 1 -16.08 10.06 15.02
C ALA A 1 -14.70 10.39 14.63
N SER A 2 -14.03 10.41 15.55
CA SER A 2 -12.64 10.35 15.44
C SER A 2 -12.27 9.02 14.82
N GLY A 3 -12.54 8.86 13.54
CA GLY A 3 -12.01 7.74 12.81
C GLY A 3 -10.51 7.86 12.73
N LYS A 4 -9.87 6.73 12.51
CA LYS A 4 -8.44 6.69 12.27
C LYS A 4 -8.15 7.05 10.82
N ILE A 5 -6.93 7.50 10.58
CA ILE A 5 -6.35 7.50 9.24
C ILE A 5 -6.40 6.08 8.69
N VAL A 6 -6.71 5.95 7.42
CA VAL A 6 -6.80 4.64 6.76
C VAL A 6 -5.65 4.52 5.76
N VAL A 7 -4.93 3.41 5.84
CA VAL A 7 -3.84 3.09 4.92
C VAL A 7 -4.21 1.84 4.15
N LEU A 8 -4.23 1.95 2.84
CA LEU A 8 -4.47 0.82 1.95
C LEU A 8 -3.16 0.43 1.28
N LEU A 9 -2.77 -0.82 1.41
CA LEU A 9 -1.61 -1.39 0.74
C LEU A 9 -2.11 -2.33 -0.35
N PHE A 10 -1.97 -1.93 -1.60
CA PHE A 10 -2.39 -2.71 -2.76
C PHE A 10 -1.29 -3.69 -3.12
N VAL A 11 -1.61 -4.97 -3.06
CA VAL A 11 -0.66 -6.07 -3.29
C VAL A 11 -1.29 -7.12 -4.20
N ARG A 12 -0.45 -8.02 -4.71
CA ARG A 12 -0.94 -9.18 -5.46
C ARG A 12 -0.08 -10.39 -5.16
N THR A 13 -0.62 -11.58 -5.39
CA THR A 13 0.03 -12.82 -4.96
C THR A 13 1.28 -13.15 -5.76
N ASP A 14 1.33 -12.76 -7.02
CA ASP A 14 2.37 -13.17 -7.96
C ASP A 14 3.35 -12.06 -8.36
N CYS A 15 3.34 -10.93 -7.66
CA CYS A 15 4.26 -9.83 -7.96
C CYS A 15 5.50 -9.92 -7.07
N PRO A 16 6.69 -10.19 -7.64
CA PRO A 16 7.91 -10.31 -6.84
C PRO A 16 8.24 -9.03 -6.07
N ILE A 17 8.01 -7.87 -6.67
CA ILE A 17 8.28 -6.60 -6.00
C ILE A 17 7.32 -6.42 -4.83
N SER A 18 6.03 -6.65 -5.05
CA SER A 18 5.03 -6.60 -3.98
C SER A 18 5.42 -7.52 -2.82
N ASN A 19 5.81 -8.75 -3.12
CA ASN A 19 6.14 -9.75 -2.10
C ASN A 19 7.37 -9.38 -1.28
N ARG A 20 8.35 -8.71 -1.88
CA ARG A 20 9.55 -8.28 -1.15
C ARG A 20 9.25 -7.17 -0.14
N TYR A 21 8.15 -6.47 -0.28
CA TYR A 21 7.75 -5.42 0.65
C TYR A 21 6.98 -5.94 1.87
N ALA A 22 6.67 -7.22 1.94
CA ALA A 22 5.88 -7.76 3.05
C ALA A 22 6.48 -7.42 4.43
N PRO A 23 7.79 -7.59 4.69
CA PRO A 23 8.36 -7.20 5.98
C PRO A 23 8.21 -5.70 6.28
N THR A 24 8.42 -4.86 5.28
CA THR A 24 8.28 -3.40 5.43
C THR A 24 6.84 -3.01 5.77
N ILE A 25 5.88 -3.58 5.06
CA ILE A 25 4.46 -3.32 5.31
C ILE A 25 4.09 -3.71 6.74
N GLN A 26 4.53 -4.87 7.19
CA GLN A 26 4.26 -5.35 8.55
C GLN A 26 4.89 -4.46 9.61
N ALA A 27 6.14 -4.05 9.40
CA ALA A 27 6.82 -3.16 10.33
C ALA A 27 6.11 -1.81 10.43
N MET A 28 5.64 -1.28 9.31
CA MET A 28 4.92 -0.01 9.29
C MET A 28 3.57 -0.13 9.99
N SER A 29 2.83 -1.21 9.76
CA SER A 29 1.54 -1.41 10.43
C SER A 29 1.70 -1.53 11.94
N ALA A 30 2.77 -2.16 12.40
CA ALA A 30 3.07 -2.25 13.83
C ALA A 30 3.42 -0.88 14.40
N HIS A 31 4.21 -0.09 13.68
CA HIS A 31 4.65 1.22 14.14
C HIS A 31 3.51 2.23 14.23
N TYR A 32 2.62 2.24 13.23
CA TYR A 32 1.55 3.24 13.15
C TYR A 32 0.19 2.72 13.62
N GLY A 33 0.11 1.49 14.09
CA GLY A 33 -1.16 0.79 14.33
C GLY A 33 -2.10 1.43 15.35
N THR A 34 -1.58 2.29 16.24
CA THR A 34 -2.42 3.01 17.21
C THR A 34 -3.07 4.24 16.61
N HIS A 35 -2.54 4.76 15.51
CA HIS A 35 -2.97 6.02 14.88
C HIS A 35 -3.59 5.82 13.51
N ALA A 36 -3.38 4.67 12.88
CA ALA A 36 -3.84 4.40 11.54
C ALA A 36 -4.33 2.95 11.41
N ALA A 37 -5.39 2.77 10.64
CA ALA A 37 -5.92 1.44 10.33
C ALA A 37 -5.32 1.00 8.99
N PHE A 38 -4.58 -0.10 8.99
CA PHE A 38 -3.94 -0.66 7.81
C PHE A 38 -4.76 -1.81 7.25
N TYR A 39 -4.91 -1.84 5.92
CA TYR A 39 -5.59 -2.91 5.21
C TYR A 39 -4.74 -3.35 4.02
N LEU A 40 -4.67 -4.66 3.79
CA LEU A 40 -4.18 -5.21 2.53
C LEU A 40 -5.33 -5.22 1.54
N VAL A 41 -5.09 -4.74 0.33
CA VAL A 41 -6.08 -4.75 -0.74
C VAL A 41 -5.55 -5.61 -1.88
N TYR A 42 -6.31 -6.64 -2.25
CA TYR A 42 -5.98 -7.52 -3.37
C TYR A 42 -6.94 -7.19 -4.53
N PRO A 43 -6.47 -6.46 -5.54
CA PRO A 43 -7.36 -5.98 -6.61
C PRO A 43 -7.52 -6.92 -7.78
N ILE A 44 -6.72 -7.98 -7.87
CA ILE A 44 -6.73 -8.85 -9.04
C ILE A 44 -7.95 -9.78 -9.00
N LYS A 45 -8.84 -9.63 -9.96
CA LYS A 45 -10.11 -10.34 -9.98
C LYS A 45 -9.95 -11.86 -10.04
N SER A 46 -8.92 -12.34 -10.75
CA SER A 46 -8.68 -13.77 -10.90
C SER A 46 -8.08 -14.44 -9.67
N GLU A 47 -7.60 -13.67 -8.70
CA GLU A 47 -7.09 -14.25 -7.45
C GLU A 47 -8.28 -14.68 -6.59
N THR A 48 -8.30 -15.97 -6.23
CA THR A 48 -9.38 -16.52 -5.41
C THR A 48 -9.16 -16.20 -3.94
N ALA A 49 -10.23 -16.31 -3.15
CA ALA A 49 -10.13 -16.13 -1.70
C ALA A 49 -9.11 -17.08 -1.08
N ASP A 50 -9.05 -18.33 -1.56
CA ASP A 50 -8.10 -19.31 -1.05
C ASP A 50 -6.65 -18.92 -1.40
N GLN A 51 -6.40 -18.47 -2.61
CA GLN A 51 -5.09 -17.99 -3.01
C GLN A 51 -4.64 -16.80 -2.18
N ILE A 52 -5.54 -15.89 -1.91
CA ILE A 52 -5.26 -14.70 -1.10
C ILE A 52 -4.92 -15.10 0.34
N ARG A 53 -5.73 -15.96 0.94
CA ARG A 53 -5.45 -16.45 2.30
C ARG A 53 -4.12 -17.16 2.40
N LYS A 54 -3.81 -18.02 1.42
CA LYS A 54 -2.53 -18.73 1.37
C LYS A 54 -1.37 -17.74 1.26
N HIS A 55 -1.48 -16.77 0.38
CA HIS A 55 -0.46 -15.73 0.19
C HIS A 55 -0.22 -14.94 1.48
N ALA A 56 -1.29 -14.46 2.11
CA ALA A 56 -1.18 -13.69 3.34
C ALA A 56 -0.51 -14.50 4.45
N LYS A 57 -0.86 -15.78 4.59
CA LYS A 57 -0.25 -16.67 5.56
C LYS A 57 1.23 -16.91 5.25
N GLU A 58 1.55 -17.15 3.98
CA GLU A 58 2.91 -17.45 3.53
C GLU A 58 3.86 -16.28 3.79
N TYR A 59 3.39 -15.06 3.62
CA TYR A 59 4.18 -13.85 3.85
C TYR A 59 4.01 -13.26 5.25
N GLY A 60 3.26 -13.95 6.11
CA GLY A 60 3.13 -13.58 7.52
C GLY A 60 2.28 -12.34 7.77
N TYR A 61 1.39 -12.01 6.86
CA TYR A 61 0.51 -10.86 7.03
C TYR A 61 -0.54 -11.10 8.11
N HIS A 62 -0.71 -10.12 9.00
CA HIS A 62 -1.73 -10.15 10.04
C HIS A 62 -2.73 -8.99 9.91
N LEU A 63 -2.74 -8.33 8.76
CA LEU A 63 -3.62 -7.20 8.49
C LEU A 63 -4.96 -7.68 7.99
N PRO A 64 -6.04 -6.92 8.24
CA PRO A 64 -7.31 -7.18 7.56
C PRO A 64 -7.15 -7.11 6.05
N ILE A 65 -7.87 -7.98 5.35
CA ILE A 65 -7.77 -8.14 3.91
C ILE A 65 -9.06 -7.66 3.27
N LEU A 66 -8.92 -6.85 2.23
CA LEU A 66 -10.02 -6.42 1.37
C LEU A 66 -9.76 -6.93 -0.05
N ARG A 67 -10.82 -7.27 -0.76
CA ARG A 67 -10.75 -7.58 -2.18
C ARG A 67 -11.34 -6.42 -2.97
N ASP A 68 -10.74 -6.11 -4.13
CA ASP A 68 -11.18 -5.01 -4.97
C ASP A 68 -11.26 -5.43 -6.43
N PRO A 69 -12.07 -6.49 -6.75
CA PRO A 69 -12.06 -7.09 -8.09
C PRO A 69 -12.54 -6.16 -9.20
N ASP A 70 -13.31 -5.13 -8.87
CA ASP A 70 -13.84 -4.16 -9.83
C ASP A 70 -13.07 -2.84 -9.82
N TYR A 71 -11.94 -2.79 -9.10
CA TYR A 71 -11.08 -1.61 -9.02
C TYR A 71 -11.73 -0.36 -8.41
N ALA A 72 -12.75 -0.53 -7.57
CA ALA A 72 -13.38 0.62 -6.92
C ALA A 72 -12.38 1.38 -6.03
N LEU A 73 -11.64 0.65 -5.21
CA LEU A 73 -10.60 1.25 -4.35
C LEU A 73 -9.39 1.70 -5.16
N VAL A 74 -8.99 0.92 -6.16
CA VAL A 74 -7.88 1.27 -7.06
C VAL A 74 -8.14 2.63 -7.69
N LYS A 75 -9.34 2.85 -8.22
CA LYS A 75 -9.69 4.12 -8.86
C LYS A 75 -9.75 5.27 -7.86
N LYS A 76 -10.35 5.02 -6.70
CA LYS A 76 -10.45 6.04 -5.65
C LYS A 76 -9.08 6.45 -5.14
N ALA A 77 -8.15 5.51 -5.02
CA ALA A 77 -6.79 5.75 -4.54
C ALA A 77 -5.81 6.14 -5.64
N GLN A 78 -6.23 6.10 -6.90
CA GLN A 78 -5.41 6.42 -8.06
C GLN A 78 -4.17 5.52 -8.20
N VAL A 79 -4.32 4.26 -7.82
CA VAL A 79 -3.25 3.26 -7.84
C VAL A 79 -3.10 2.66 -9.23
N GLN A 80 -1.88 2.37 -9.66
CA GLN A 80 -1.59 1.83 -10.99
C GLN A 80 -0.77 0.55 -10.96
N VAL A 81 -0.05 0.28 -9.88
CA VAL A 81 0.86 -0.86 -9.76
C VAL A 81 0.73 -1.49 -8.37
N THR A 82 1.37 -2.64 -8.18
CA THR A 82 1.56 -3.23 -6.85
C THR A 82 3.04 -3.48 -6.60
N PRO A 83 3.57 -3.20 -5.40
CA PRO A 83 2.85 -2.62 -4.28
C PRO A 83 2.70 -1.11 -4.46
N GLU A 84 1.57 -0.61 -4.06
CA GLU A 84 1.36 0.84 -3.99
C GLU A 84 0.50 1.13 -2.77
N ALA A 85 0.70 2.29 -2.17
CA ALA A 85 0.02 2.67 -0.94
C ALA A 85 -0.91 3.85 -1.16
N ALA A 86 -1.95 3.93 -0.36
CA ALA A 86 -2.80 5.11 -0.30
C ALA A 86 -3.11 5.44 1.16
N VAL A 87 -3.12 6.72 1.48
CA VAL A 87 -3.43 7.22 2.82
C VAL A 87 -4.65 8.13 2.72
N PHE A 88 -5.67 7.80 3.48
CA PHE A 88 -6.89 8.61 3.57
C PHE A 88 -7.02 9.20 4.96
N SER A 89 -7.49 10.44 5.03
CA SER A 89 -7.86 11.06 6.29
C SER A 89 -9.07 10.35 6.89
N ALA A 90 -9.34 10.59 8.16
CA ALA A 90 -10.49 10.01 8.85
C ALA A 90 -11.82 10.33 8.17
N ASP A 91 -11.89 11.48 7.48
CA ASP A 91 -13.09 11.89 6.74
C ASP A 91 -13.09 11.44 5.27
N GLY A 92 -12.14 10.61 4.87
CA GLY A 92 -12.15 9.98 3.54
C GLY A 92 -11.43 10.72 2.43
N ARG A 93 -10.66 11.77 2.74
CA ARG A 93 -9.87 12.48 1.72
C ARG A 93 -8.58 11.73 1.43
N LEU A 94 -8.22 11.63 0.16
CA LEU A 94 -6.94 11.05 -0.25
C LEU A 94 -5.81 12.03 0.06
N LEU A 95 -4.92 11.64 0.98
CA LEU A 95 -3.80 12.47 1.41
C LEU A 95 -2.52 12.13 0.66
N TYR A 96 -2.34 10.86 0.32
CA TYR A 96 -1.14 10.38 -0.36
C TYR A 96 -1.47 9.12 -1.14
N HIS A 97 -0.89 8.99 -2.33
CA HIS A 97 -0.83 7.70 -3.01
C HIS A 97 0.51 7.56 -3.72
N GLY A 98 1.04 6.34 -3.73
CA GLY A 98 2.29 6.11 -4.40
C GLY A 98 3.15 5.05 -3.74
N ARG A 99 4.45 5.19 -3.93
CA ARG A 99 5.42 4.22 -3.45
C ARG A 99 5.54 4.21 -1.94
N ILE A 100 5.91 3.06 -1.40
CA ILE A 100 6.21 2.91 0.03
C ILE A 100 7.52 3.63 0.34
N ASP A 101 8.54 3.40 -0.50
CA ASP A 101 9.85 4.03 -0.42
C ASP A 101 10.52 3.96 -1.79
N ASP A 102 11.77 4.40 -1.89
CA ASP A 102 12.52 4.40 -3.13
C ASP A 102 13.47 3.20 -3.29
N TRP A 103 13.15 2.08 -2.64
CA TRP A 103 13.97 0.88 -2.74
C TRP A 103 14.18 0.43 -4.19
N TYR A 104 13.12 0.44 -5.01
CA TYR A 104 13.20 0.10 -6.42
C TYR A 104 13.39 1.34 -7.28
N VAL A 105 14.42 1.31 -8.12
CA VAL A 105 14.69 2.37 -9.09
C VAL A 105 13.90 2.11 -10.38
N ASP A 106 13.77 0.83 -10.75
CA ASP A 106 13.11 0.37 -11.94
C ASP A 106 12.73 -1.09 -11.72
N PHE A 107 11.93 -1.64 -12.62
CA PHE A 107 11.57 -3.04 -12.56
C PHE A 107 12.85 -3.89 -12.66
N GLY A 108 13.09 -4.74 -11.67
CA GLY A 108 14.28 -5.57 -11.60
C GLY A 108 15.54 -4.88 -11.08
N ARG A 109 15.47 -3.59 -10.73
CA ARG A 109 16.62 -2.86 -10.18
C ARG A 109 16.28 -2.25 -8.83
N ALA A 110 16.91 -2.77 -7.80
CA ALA A 110 16.72 -2.27 -6.43
C ALA A 110 18.01 -1.64 -5.91
N ARG A 111 17.87 -0.61 -5.09
CA ARG A 111 18.98 -0.07 -4.30
C ARG A 111 19.38 -1.10 -3.24
N SER A 112 20.56 -0.98 -2.69
CA SER A 112 20.97 -1.81 -1.54
C SER A 112 20.04 -1.58 -0.35
N ALA A 113 19.58 -0.34 -0.18
CA ALA A 113 18.59 0.04 0.83
C ALA A 113 17.84 1.28 0.36
N PRO A 114 16.59 1.50 0.86
CA PRO A 114 15.88 2.73 0.56
C PRO A 114 16.62 3.96 1.07
N THR A 115 16.54 5.06 0.34
CA THR A 115 17.10 6.36 0.75
C THR A 115 16.02 7.35 1.13
N THR A 116 14.79 7.19 0.62
CA THR A 116 13.64 7.98 1.03
C THR A 116 12.50 7.06 1.46
N HIS A 117 11.71 7.53 2.40
CA HIS A 117 10.60 6.78 2.98
C HIS A 117 9.30 7.57 2.81
N ASP A 118 8.79 7.59 1.59
CA ASP A 118 7.69 8.47 1.19
C ASP A 118 6.40 8.19 1.95
N LEU A 119 6.05 6.92 2.13
CA LEU A 119 4.84 6.56 2.87
C LEU A 119 4.97 6.93 4.35
N SER A 120 6.12 6.66 4.96
CA SER A 120 6.36 7.03 6.37
C SER A 120 6.27 8.54 6.56
N ALA A 121 6.84 9.32 5.65
CA ALA A 121 6.76 10.78 5.72
C ALA A 121 5.31 11.26 5.63
N ALA A 122 4.52 10.66 4.75
CA ALA A 122 3.10 10.99 4.64
C ALA A 122 2.33 10.62 5.91
N LEU A 123 2.60 9.46 6.48
CA LEU A 123 1.94 9.02 7.72
C LEU A 123 2.32 9.86 8.91
N ASP A 124 3.61 10.21 9.05
CA ASP A 124 4.05 11.07 10.14
C ASP A 124 3.33 12.42 10.10
N ALA A 125 3.21 13.00 8.91
CA ALA A 125 2.50 14.27 8.74
C ALA A 125 1.00 14.12 9.03
N ALA A 126 0.37 13.07 8.50
CA ALA A 126 -1.06 12.83 8.68
C ALA A 126 -1.41 12.60 10.15
N VAL A 127 -0.62 11.80 10.86
CA VAL A 127 -0.82 11.52 12.28
C VAL A 127 -0.65 12.79 13.12
N ALA A 128 0.26 13.66 12.73
CA ALA A 128 0.49 14.94 13.42
C ALA A 128 -0.48 16.04 12.97
N ASP A 129 -1.44 15.71 12.11
CA ASP A 129 -2.39 16.66 11.53
C ASP A 129 -1.68 17.81 10.81
N LYS A 130 -0.61 17.47 10.12
CA LYS A 130 0.17 18.41 9.31
C LYS A 130 -0.03 18.10 7.85
N ARG A 131 0.31 19.08 7.00
CA ARG A 131 0.26 18.92 5.56
C ARG A 131 1.25 17.84 5.11
N VAL A 132 0.77 16.90 4.30
CA VAL A 132 1.63 15.85 3.71
C VAL A 132 2.60 16.53 2.73
N PRO A 133 3.92 16.29 2.87
CA PRO A 133 4.93 16.98 2.04
C PRO A 133 4.79 16.73 0.55
N THR A 134 4.43 15.49 0.19
CA THR A 134 4.26 15.06 -1.19
C THR A 134 2.98 14.23 -1.28
N ALA A 135 2.04 14.67 -2.10
CA ALA A 135 0.75 13.98 -2.21
C ALA A 135 0.82 12.71 -3.07
N ALA A 136 1.83 12.60 -3.93
CA ALA A 136 2.00 11.45 -4.80
C ALA A 136 3.47 11.25 -5.15
N ALA A 137 3.90 9.99 -5.19
CA ALA A 137 5.23 9.60 -5.64
C ALA A 137 5.10 8.33 -6.47
N PRO A 138 5.58 8.32 -7.72
CA PRO A 138 5.41 7.16 -8.58
C PRO A 138 6.02 5.90 -7.98
N ALA A 139 5.27 4.80 -8.02
CA ALA A 139 5.71 3.51 -7.53
C ALA A 139 6.25 2.66 -8.68
N VAL A 140 7.23 1.82 -8.36
CA VAL A 140 7.72 0.78 -9.27
C VAL A 140 7.10 -0.54 -8.83
N GLY A 141 6.47 -1.24 -9.75
CA GLY A 141 5.80 -2.50 -9.43
C GLY A 141 5.17 -3.15 -10.64
N CYS A 142 4.35 -4.15 -10.38
CA CYS A 142 3.63 -4.87 -11.42
C CYS A 142 2.37 -4.09 -11.78
N PHE A 143 2.19 -3.78 -13.07
CA PHE A 143 1.02 -3.03 -13.53
C PHE A 143 -0.27 -3.79 -13.29
N LEU A 144 -1.30 -3.04 -12.90
CA LEU A 144 -2.64 -3.61 -12.74
C LEU A 144 -3.27 -3.78 -14.14
N PRO A 145 -3.75 -4.99 -14.49
CA PRO A 145 -4.32 -5.21 -15.82
C PRO A 145 -5.61 -4.42 -16.02
N GLY A 146 -5.81 -3.95 -17.24
CA GLY A 146 -7.06 -3.31 -17.64
C GLY A 146 -7.24 -1.87 -17.18
N LEU A 147 -6.24 -1.24 -16.57
CA LEU A 147 -6.30 0.20 -16.30
C LEU A 147 -6.03 0.99 -17.57
N PRO A 148 -6.78 2.10 -17.80
CA PRO A 148 -6.56 2.96 -18.96
C PRO A 148 -5.19 3.61 -18.95
#